data_37581efc4f368f8743c7f1544d233da1
#
_entry.id   37581efc4f368f8743c7f1544d233da1
#
_cell.length_a   1.000
_cell.length_b   1.000
_cell.length_c   1.000
_cell.angle_alpha   90.00
_cell.angle_beta   90.00
_cell.angle_gamma   90.00
#
_symmetry.space_group_name_H-M   'P 1'
#
loop_
_entity.id
_entity.type
_entity.pdbx_description
1 polymer ?
#
loop_
_entity_poly.entity_id
_entity_poly.type
_entity_poly.pdbx_seq_one_letter_code
_entity_poly.pdbx_strand_id
1 'polypeptide(L)'
;LVNTMTGSRLDVDGVKEKFGVGPELIIDFLALMGDKVDNIPGVPGVGEKTALGLLTGVGGGLEVLYASLDKVPELPIRGAKGLPAKLEENREQAFLSYQLATIKTDVELDVEIDKLYPGEPQREALIALYRELEFKNWLDDLLREAKEAGENGEAETPIQAEVDYDVVLDQAGFDAWLKKLEEAELIAFDTETTSIDAQQAQVVGVSFAVKEGEAAYVPLAHSYMGVPEQLDRDAVLRALKPLLEDPKKLKVGQHAKYDINVLANASTPIALRGVAYDTMLESYVLDSTATRHDMDSLALKYLGHSTIRFEDIAGKGAKQLTFDQIAIEQAGPYAAEDADVTLRLHQALWQKLEAIPSLARVLTDIEMPLVPVLARIERNGALVDANL
;
A
#
# COMPACT_ATOMS: atom_id res chain seq x y z
N LEU A 1 31.51 -7.21 4.10
CA LEU A 1 30.11 -7.42 3.72
C LEU A 1 29.21 -7.00 4.89
N VAL A 2 28.12 -6.28 4.58
CA VAL A 2 27.14 -5.84 5.57
C VAL A 2 25.76 -6.42 5.18
N ASN A 3 25.12 -7.09 6.12
CA ASN A 3 23.73 -7.50 5.95
C ASN A 3 22.84 -6.34 6.39
N THR A 4 22.17 -5.71 5.45
CA THR A 4 21.33 -4.53 5.71
C THR A 4 20.07 -4.84 6.54
N MET A 5 19.61 -6.09 6.53
CA MET A 5 18.43 -6.51 7.30
C MET A 5 18.75 -6.73 8.79
N THR A 6 19.93 -7.27 9.09
CA THR A 6 20.33 -7.60 10.47
C THR A 6 21.37 -6.65 11.05
N GLY A 7 21.97 -5.77 10.24
CA GLY A 7 23.10 -4.92 10.62
C GLY A 7 24.41 -5.68 10.86
N SER A 8 24.43 -7.00 10.66
CA SER A 8 25.63 -7.81 10.88
C SER A 8 26.72 -7.50 9.85
N ARG A 9 27.98 -7.48 10.29
CA ARG A 9 29.15 -7.27 9.43
C ARG A 9 29.96 -8.54 9.36
N LEU A 10 30.38 -8.90 8.15
CA LEU A 10 31.34 -9.95 7.89
C LEU A 10 32.66 -9.29 7.45
N ASP A 11 33.63 -9.23 8.34
CA ASP A 11 35.03 -8.90 8.05
C ASP A 11 35.80 -10.15 7.59
N VAL A 12 37.13 -10.05 7.47
CA VAL A 12 37.95 -11.14 7.00
C VAL A 12 37.81 -12.38 7.91
N ASP A 13 37.77 -12.18 9.22
CA ASP A 13 37.67 -13.28 10.18
C ASP A 13 36.26 -13.88 10.17
N GLY A 14 35.22 -13.04 10.06
CA GLY A 14 33.83 -13.49 9.88
C GLY A 14 33.59 -14.29 8.59
N VAL A 15 34.32 -13.97 7.51
CA VAL A 15 34.30 -14.78 6.27
C VAL A 15 34.92 -16.14 6.52
N LYS A 16 36.12 -16.19 7.18
CA LYS A 16 36.77 -17.45 7.53
C LYS A 16 35.94 -18.32 8.45
N GLU A 17 35.30 -17.72 9.44
CA GLU A 17 34.40 -18.43 10.36
C GLU A 17 33.20 -19.03 9.63
N LYS A 18 32.60 -18.26 8.71
CA LYS A 18 31.42 -18.67 7.99
C LYS A 18 31.67 -19.71 6.90
N PHE A 19 32.72 -19.52 6.09
CA PHE A 19 32.97 -20.31 4.89
C PHE A 19 34.14 -21.31 5.03
N GLY A 20 34.92 -21.22 6.13
CA GLY A 20 36.08 -22.06 6.35
C GLY A 20 37.33 -21.68 5.55
N VAL A 21 37.20 -20.68 4.65
CA VAL A 21 38.28 -20.10 3.84
C VAL A 21 38.25 -18.58 3.94
N GLY A 22 39.40 -17.94 3.70
CA GLY A 22 39.45 -16.47 3.64
C GLY A 22 38.85 -15.89 2.35
N PRO A 23 38.65 -14.56 2.32
CA PRO A 23 38.10 -13.88 1.16
C PRO A 23 38.86 -14.15 -0.13
N GLU A 24 40.16 -14.37 -0.04
CA GLU A 24 41.08 -14.68 -1.14
C GLU A 24 40.80 -15.99 -1.87
N LEU A 25 40.09 -16.92 -1.22
CA LEU A 25 39.73 -18.22 -1.80
C LEU A 25 38.24 -18.40 -2.09
N ILE A 26 37.42 -17.37 -1.91
CA ILE A 26 35.96 -17.48 -2.14
C ILE A 26 35.66 -17.74 -3.60
N ILE A 27 36.39 -17.12 -4.54
CA ILE A 27 36.20 -17.36 -5.98
C ILE A 27 36.54 -18.81 -6.31
N ASP A 28 37.67 -19.34 -5.79
CA ASP A 28 38.07 -20.73 -5.97
C ASP A 28 37.05 -21.71 -5.37
N PHE A 29 36.51 -21.36 -4.23
CA PHE A 29 35.50 -22.13 -3.53
C PHE A 29 34.19 -22.22 -4.39
N LEU A 30 33.73 -21.08 -4.92
CA LEU A 30 32.56 -21.02 -5.82
C LEU A 30 32.83 -21.71 -7.18
N ALA A 31 34.07 -21.61 -7.69
CA ALA A 31 34.47 -22.29 -8.91
C ALA A 31 34.35 -23.83 -8.81
N LEU A 32 34.63 -24.38 -7.61
CA LEU A 32 34.51 -25.82 -7.35
C LEU A 32 33.07 -26.23 -7.02
N MET A 33 32.41 -25.49 -6.12
CA MET A 33 31.07 -25.84 -5.62
C MET A 33 29.96 -25.48 -6.62
N GLY A 34 30.17 -24.41 -7.36
CA GLY A 34 29.13 -23.74 -8.16
C GLY A 34 28.28 -22.80 -7.33
N ASP A 35 27.48 -21.97 -8.02
CA ASP A 35 26.45 -21.12 -7.43
C ASP A 35 25.18 -21.22 -8.26
N LYS A 36 24.10 -21.71 -7.63
CA LYS A 36 22.80 -21.88 -8.31
C LYS A 36 22.09 -20.56 -8.55
N VAL A 37 22.35 -19.56 -7.71
CA VAL A 37 21.71 -18.24 -7.83
C VAL A 37 22.24 -17.53 -9.08
N ASP A 38 23.56 -17.58 -9.26
CA ASP A 38 24.24 -16.91 -10.37
C ASP A 38 24.48 -17.88 -11.57
N ASN A 39 23.89 -19.08 -11.50
CA ASN A 39 24.03 -20.11 -12.55
C ASN A 39 25.48 -20.48 -12.87
N ILE A 40 26.34 -20.49 -11.85
CA ILE A 40 27.74 -20.94 -11.97
C ILE A 40 27.76 -22.47 -11.79
N PRO A 41 28.25 -23.25 -12.81
CA PRO A 41 28.06 -24.69 -12.80
C PRO A 41 28.86 -25.43 -11.74
N GLY A 42 30.06 -24.97 -11.40
CA GLY A 42 30.99 -25.69 -10.52
C GLY A 42 31.46 -27.02 -11.12
N VAL A 43 32.11 -27.86 -10.28
CA VAL A 43 32.49 -29.21 -10.67
C VAL A 43 31.41 -30.20 -10.25
N PRO A 44 30.87 -31.02 -11.16
CA PRO A 44 29.79 -31.96 -10.84
C PRO A 44 30.11 -32.88 -9.66
N GLY A 45 29.27 -32.87 -8.62
CA GLY A 45 29.43 -33.70 -7.41
C GLY A 45 30.51 -33.22 -6.44
N VAL A 46 31.02 -32.00 -6.62
CA VAL A 46 31.84 -31.30 -5.61
C VAL A 46 30.86 -30.30 -4.91
N GLY A 47 30.57 -30.59 -3.65
CA GLY A 47 29.79 -29.70 -2.80
C GLY A 47 30.68 -28.95 -1.81
N GLU A 48 30.07 -28.10 -0.97
CA GLU A 48 30.70 -27.22 -0.03
C GLU A 48 31.83 -27.89 0.79
N LYS A 49 31.53 -29.03 1.44
CA LYS A 49 32.53 -29.75 2.28
C LYS A 49 33.70 -30.28 1.47
N THR A 50 33.48 -30.73 0.24
CA THR A 50 34.50 -31.24 -0.65
C THR A 50 35.37 -30.10 -1.17
N ALA A 51 34.76 -29.01 -1.62
CA ALA A 51 35.51 -27.82 -2.07
C ALA A 51 36.38 -27.25 -0.96
N LEU A 52 35.85 -27.11 0.24
CA LEU A 52 36.59 -26.65 1.41
C LEU A 52 37.78 -27.58 1.73
N GLY A 53 37.53 -28.89 1.77
CA GLY A 53 38.59 -29.88 2.03
C GLY A 53 39.69 -29.89 0.97
N LEU A 54 39.34 -29.67 -0.30
CA LEU A 54 40.32 -29.57 -1.40
C LEU A 54 41.19 -28.35 -1.23
N LEU A 55 40.62 -27.15 -1.09
CA LEU A 55 41.36 -25.88 -1.00
C LEU A 55 42.24 -25.82 0.26
N THR A 56 41.70 -26.22 1.42
CA THR A 56 42.46 -26.29 2.67
C THR A 56 43.51 -27.36 2.66
N GLY A 57 43.24 -28.53 2.05
CA GLY A 57 44.17 -29.67 1.98
C GLY A 57 45.36 -29.42 1.08
N VAL A 58 45.18 -28.68 -0.04
CA VAL A 58 46.33 -28.31 -0.91
C VAL A 58 46.99 -26.99 -0.47
N GLY A 59 46.32 -26.22 0.40
CA GLY A 59 46.82 -24.95 0.90
C GLY A 59 46.84 -23.82 -0.11
N GLY A 60 45.88 -23.79 -1.05
CA GLY A 60 45.83 -22.78 -2.12
C GLY A 60 44.56 -22.86 -2.92
N GLY A 61 44.48 -21.99 -3.94
CA GLY A 61 43.33 -21.89 -4.86
C GLY A 61 43.32 -22.95 -5.94
N LEU A 62 42.48 -22.72 -6.96
CA LEU A 62 42.18 -23.65 -8.05
C LEU A 62 43.46 -24.04 -8.82
N GLU A 63 44.35 -23.11 -9.11
CA GLU A 63 45.60 -23.39 -9.81
C GLU A 63 46.52 -24.35 -9.00
N VAL A 64 46.66 -24.11 -7.68
CA VAL A 64 47.43 -24.95 -6.79
C VAL A 64 46.83 -26.33 -6.69
N LEU A 65 45.49 -26.44 -6.63
CA LEU A 65 44.77 -27.70 -6.63
C LEU A 65 45.09 -28.51 -7.89
N TYR A 66 44.98 -27.92 -9.06
CA TYR A 66 45.24 -28.62 -10.34
C TYR A 66 46.73 -28.93 -10.58
N ALA A 67 47.62 -28.19 -9.94
CA ALA A 67 49.05 -28.52 -9.95
C ALA A 67 49.43 -29.65 -8.93
N SER A 68 48.52 -30.03 -8.02
CA SER A 68 48.77 -30.98 -6.93
C SER A 68 47.70 -32.07 -6.87
N LEU A 69 47.12 -32.48 -8.00
CA LEU A 69 46.11 -33.54 -8.05
C LEU A 69 46.57 -34.89 -7.52
N ASP A 70 47.88 -35.15 -7.61
CA ASP A 70 48.56 -36.34 -7.04
C ASP A 70 48.43 -36.44 -5.52
N LYS A 71 48.29 -35.33 -4.81
CA LYS A 71 48.12 -35.26 -3.35
C LYS A 71 46.65 -35.42 -2.91
N VAL A 72 45.71 -35.19 -3.78
CA VAL A 72 44.26 -35.22 -3.46
C VAL A 72 43.80 -36.56 -2.87
N PRO A 73 44.29 -37.75 -3.35
CA PRO A 73 43.90 -39.05 -2.77
C PRO A 73 44.23 -39.23 -1.30
N GLU A 74 45.21 -38.47 -0.78
CA GLU A 74 45.70 -38.53 0.62
C GLU A 74 44.93 -37.58 1.55
N LEU A 75 44.10 -36.70 1.01
CA LEU A 75 43.34 -35.73 1.79
C LEU A 75 42.22 -36.46 2.58
N PRO A 76 41.87 -35.93 3.77
CA PRO A 76 40.82 -36.51 4.62
C PRO A 76 39.43 -36.16 4.09
N ILE A 77 39.18 -36.40 2.82
CA ILE A 77 37.92 -36.07 2.12
C ILE A 77 37.24 -37.39 1.74
N ARG A 78 35.92 -37.46 1.94
CA ARG A 78 35.14 -38.63 1.51
C ARG A 78 35.22 -38.83 0.00
N GLY A 79 35.72 -39.97 -0.44
CA GLY A 79 35.86 -40.30 -1.85
C GLY A 79 37.09 -39.69 -2.53
N ALA A 80 38.10 -39.23 -1.75
CA ALA A 80 39.31 -38.57 -2.22
C ALA A 80 40.00 -39.27 -3.41
N LYS A 81 40.04 -40.62 -3.40
CA LYS A 81 40.68 -41.42 -4.45
C LYS A 81 40.11 -41.23 -5.84
N GLY A 82 38.82 -40.92 -5.95
CA GLY A 82 38.13 -40.68 -7.24
C GLY A 82 38.12 -39.23 -7.66
N LEU A 83 38.47 -38.28 -6.79
CA LEU A 83 38.41 -36.85 -7.09
C LEU A 83 39.41 -36.40 -8.16
N PRO A 84 40.67 -36.86 -8.24
CA PRO A 84 41.61 -36.43 -9.28
C PRO A 84 41.07 -36.62 -10.70
N ALA A 85 40.57 -37.80 -10.98
CA ALA A 85 40.00 -38.11 -12.32
C ALA A 85 38.80 -37.21 -12.64
N LYS A 86 37.91 -37.01 -11.66
CA LYS A 86 36.72 -36.13 -11.81
C LYS A 86 37.11 -34.66 -12.01
N LEU A 87 38.10 -34.18 -11.24
CA LEU A 87 38.59 -32.81 -11.38
C LEU A 87 39.23 -32.60 -12.76
N GLU A 88 40.05 -33.56 -13.22
CA GLU A 88 40.68 -33.45 -14.55
C GLU A 88 39.66 -33.49 -15.67
N GLU A 89 38.66 -34.40 -15.59
CA GLU A 89 37.56 -34.48 -16.56
C GLU A 89 36.77 -33.16 -16.66
N ASN A 90 36.62 -32.42 -15.55
CA ASN A 90 35.83 -31.19 -15.50
C ASN A 90 36.70 -29.92 -15.35
N ARG A 91 38.00 -30.03 -15.74
CA ARG A 91 38.95 -28.92 -15.60
C ARG A 91 38.49 -27.63 -16.25
N GLU A 92 38.05 -27.71 -17.51
CA GLU A 92 37.58 -26.56 -18.27
C GLU A 92 36.38 -25.91 -17.59
N GLN A 93 35.45 -26.72 -17.07
CA GLN A 93 34.26 -26.21 -16.39
C GLN A 93 34.62 -25.55 -15.04
N ALA A 94 35.61 -26.03 -14.31
CA ALA A 94 36.06 -25.41 -13.10
C ALA A 94 36.68 -24.03 -13.37
N PHE A 95 37.54 -23.92 -14.38
CA PHE A 95 38.13 -22.63 -14.76
C PHE A 95 37.10 -21.67 -15.38
N LEU A 96 36.10 -22.14 -16.14
CA LEU A 96 34.97 -21.37 -16.59
C LEU A 96 34.18 -20.83 -15.38
N SER A 97 33.92 -21.68 -14.39
CA SER A 97 33.23 -21.28 -13.15
C SER A 97 34.02 -20.23 -12.37
N TYR A 98 35.35 -20.36 -12.34
CA TYR A 98 36.24 -19.36 -11.72
C TYR A 98 36.11 -18.00 -12.45
N GLN A 99 36.11 -18.00 -13.79
CA GLN A 99 35.95 -16.80 -14.58
C GLN A 99 34.58 -16.16 -14.36
N LEU A 100 33.50 -16.95 -14.29
CA LEU A 100 32.14 -16.48 -14.05
C LEU A 100 31.96 -15.93 -12.62
N ALA A 101 32.62 -16.52 -11.63
CA ALA A 101 32.57 -16.06 -10.23
C ALA A 101 33.45 -14.81 -9.98
N THR A 102 34.35 -14.48 -10.91
CA THR A 102 35.26 -13.32 -10.79
C THR A 102 34.57 -12.06 -11.25
N ILE A 103 34.40 -11.11 -10.32
CA ILE A 103 33.81 -9.80 -10.62
C ILE A 103 34.72 -9.02 -11.56
N LYS A 104 34.16 -8.54 -12.66
CA LYS A 104 34.88 -7.66 -13.59
C LYS A 104 35.00 -6.26 -12.98
N THR A 105 36.23 -5.80 -12.74
CA THR A 105 36.52 -4.51 -12.10
C THR A 105 36.98 -3.42 -13.07
N ASP A 106 37.14 -3.76 -14.34
CA ASP A 106 37.66 -2.91 -15.41
C ASP A 106 36.58 -2.62 -16.47
N VAL A 107 35.32 -2.56 -16.07
CA VAL A 107 34.23 -2.15 -16.96
C VAL A 107 34.40 -0.69 -17.33
N GLU A 108 34.43 -0.41 -18.63
CA GLU A 108 34.42 0.95 -19.12
C GLU A 108 33.09 1.62 -18.82
N LEU A 109 33.15 2.75 -18.13
CA LEU A 109 31.99 3.55 -17.76
C LEU A 109 32.08 4.91 -18.45
N ASP A 110 30.97 5.41 -18.94
CA ASP A 110 30.87 6.76 -19.54
C ASP A 110 31.00 7.90 -18.52
N VAL A 111 31.12 7.53 -17.22
CA VAL A 111 31.16 8.46 -16.09
C VAL A 111 32.43 8.26 -15.28
N GLU A 112 33.16 9.32 -15.02
CA GLU A 112 34.30 9.33 -14.11
C GLU A 112 33.81 9.47 -12.66
N ILE A 113 34.27 8.60 -11.76
CA ILE A 113 33.85 8.58 -10.34
C ILE A 113 34.10 9.95 -9.67
N ASP A 114 35.19 10.61 -9.99
CA ASP A 114 35.54 11.92 -9.42
C ASP A 114 34.63 13.06 -9.93
N LYS A 115 33.79 12.80 -10.92
CA LYS A 115 32.75 13.72 -11.42
C LYS A 115 31.36 13.44 -10.93
N LEU A 116 31.18 12.41 -10.09
CA LEU A 116 29.90 12.09 -9.48
C LEU A 116 29.67 12.98 -8.25
N TYR A 117 28.91 14.05 -8.45
CA TYR A 117 28.45 14.92 -7.37
C TYR A 117 26.94 14.74 -7.16
N PRO A 118 26.44 14.79 -5.91
CA PRO A 118 25.01 14.92 -5.68
C PRO A 118 24.54 16.22 -6.34
N GLY A 119 23.63 16.11 -7.29
CA GLY A 119 22.93 17.28 -7.84
C GLY A 119 21.79 17.74 -6.94
N GLU A 120 21.25 18.92 -7.20
CA GLU A 120 20.01 19.34 -6.58
C GLU A 120 18.88 18.37 -7.01
N PRO A 121 18.04 17.90 -6.07
CA PRO A 121 16.94 17.02 -6.39
C PRO A 121 15.98 17.67 -7.39
N GLN A 122 15.73 16.99 -8.50
CA GLN A 122 14.73 17.42 -9.48
C GLN A 122 13.34 17.03 -8.96
N ARG A 123 12.76 17.87 -8.11
CA ARG A 123 11.53 17.56 -7.37
C ARG A 123 10.37 17.14 -8.27
N GLU A 124 10.11 17.89 -9.33
CA GLU A 124 9.03 17.58 -10.29
C GLU A 124 9.21 16.21 -10.95
N ALA A 125 10.44 15.92 -11.39
CA ALA A 125 10.76 14.62 -11.98
C ALA A 125 10.62 13.49 -10.97
N LEU A 126 10.98 13.72 -9.69
CA LEU A 126 10.79 12.75 -8.61
C LEU A 126 9.30 12.52 -8.31
N ILE A 127 8.49 13.58 -8.26
CA ILE A 127 7.03 13.47 -8.08
C ILE A 127 6.41 12.64 -9.21
N ALA A 128 6.77 12.93 -10.46
CA ALA A 128 6.28 12.17 -11.62
C ALA A 128 6.69 10.69 -11.52
N LEU A 129 7.97 10.43 -11.21
CA LEU A 129 8.52 9.09 -11.08
C LEU A 129 7.89 8.31 -9.90
N TYR A 130 7.72 8.94 -8.75
CA TYR A 130 7.11 8.29 -7.57
C TYR A 130 5.63 7.98 -7.79
N ARG A 131 4.91 8.81 -8.58
CA ARG A 131 3.55 8.49 -9.03
C ARG A 131 3.54 7.30 -9.98
N GLU A 132 4.41 7.28 -10.98
CA GLU A 132 4.53 6.18 -11.95
C GLU A 132 4.87 4.85 -11.27
N LEU A 133 5.83 4.89 -10.33
CA LEU A 133 6.30 3.70 -9.60
C LEU A 133 5.47 3.37 -8.35
N GLU A 134 4.45 4.15 -8.04
CA GLU A 134 3.56 4.00 -6.87
C GLU A 134 4.32 4.00 -5.52
N PHE A 135 5.39 4.78 -5.39
CA PHE A 135 6.15 4.95 -4.15
C PHE A 135 5.47 5.95 -3.21
N LYS A 136 4.35 5.54 -2.62
CA LYS A 136 3.41 6.38 -1.85
C LYS A 136 4.08 7.17 -0.73
N ASN A 137 4.84 6.51 0.15
CA ASN A 137 5.45 7.17 1.30
C ASN A 137 6.45 8.26 0.88
N TRP A 138 7.25 7.99 -0.13
CA TRP A 138 8.22 8.95 -0.65
C TRP A 138 7.54 10.11 -1.39
N LEU A 139 6.44 9.83 -2.09
CA LEU A 139 5.64 10.87 -2.73
C LEU A 139 5.00 11.79 -1.68
N ASP A 140 4.38 11.23 -0.65
CA ASP A 140 3.78 11.97 0.45
C ASP A 140 4.79 12.85 1.18
N ASP A 141 5.97 12.30 1.50
CA ASP A 141 7.04 13.04 2.16
C ASP A 141 7.50 14.23 1.30
N LEU A 142 7.67 14.00 -0.02
CA LEU A 142 8.10 15.03 -0.96
C LEU A 142 7.05 16.14 -1.14
N LEU A 143 5.76 15.77 -1.19
CA LEU A 143 4.64 16.73 -1.30
C LEU A 143 4.48 17.55 -0.01
N ARG A 144 4.68 16.94 1.15
CA ARG A 144 4.65 17.62 2.45
C ARG A 144 5.79 18.63 2.59
N GLU A 145 7.02 18.22 2.24
CA GLU A 145 8.18 19.11 2.24
C GLU A 145 7.99 20.32 1.32
N ALA A 146 7.36 20.11 0.15
CA ALA A 146 7.02 21.21 -0.76
C ALA A 146 6.04 22.21 -0.15
N LYS A 147 5.02 21.72 0.55
CA LYS A 147 4.02 22.54 1.23
C LYS A 147 4.63 23.34 2.39
N GLU A 148 5.52 22.73 3.18
CA GLU A 148 6.21 23.39 4.29
C GLU A 148 7.24 24.42 3.82
N ALA A 149 7.89 24.20 2.67
CA ALA A 149 8.86 25.11 2.10
C ALA A 149 8.22 26.37 1.48
N GLY A 150 6.89 26.43 1.38
CA GLY A 150 6.17 27.57 0.77
C GLY A 150 6.48 27.74 -0.73
N GLU A 151 7.09 26.77 -1.33
CA GLU A 151 7.37 26.72 -2.76
C GLU A 151 6.09 26.31 -3.48
N ASN A 152 5.29 27.33 -3.87
CA ASN A 152 4.31 27.19 -4.95
C ASN A 152 5.05 26.98 -6.27
N GLY A 153 5.75 25.86 -6.40
CA GLY A 153 6.19 25.40 -7.72
C GLY A 153 4.94 25.06 -8.52
N GLU A 154 4.89 25.53 -9.76
CA GLU A 154 3.95 25.11 -10.79
C GLU A 154 4.20 23.64 -11.22
N ALA A 155 4.30 22.69 -10.26
CA ALA A 155 3.75 21.38 -10.50
C ALA A 155 2.26 21.66 -10.64
N GLU A 156 1.61 21.18 -11.68
CA GLU A 156 0.16 21.11 -11.73
C GLU A 156 -0.31 20.55 -10.37
N THR A 157 -0.39 21.40 -9.38
CA THR A 157 -1.30 21.24 -8.26
C THR A 157 -2.60 20.95 -8.99
N PRO A 158 -3.24 19.79 -8.78
CA PRO A 158 -4.64 19.69 -9.11
C PRO A 158 -5.17 21.00 -8.55
N ILE A 159 -5.71 21.84 -9.40
CA ILE A 159 -6.32 23.10 -9.06
C ILE A 159 -6.99 22.81 -7.73
N GLN A 160 -6.51 23.41 -6.61
CA GLN A 160 -7.37 23.54 -5.44
C GLN A 160 -8.51 24.39 -5.97
N ALA A 161 -9.49 23.73 -6.59
CA ALA A 161 -10.80 24.32 -6.78
C ALA A 161 -11.13 24.86 -5.39
N GLU A 162 -11.51 26.14 -5.31
CA GLU A 162 -12.00 26.70 -4.04
C GLU A 162 -13.04 25.70 -3.55
N VAL A 163 -12.67 24.91 -2.53
CA VAL A 163 -13.58 23.94 -1.93
C VAL A 163 -14.53 24.69 -1.03
N ASP A 164 -15.82 24.44 -1.20
CA ASP A 164 -16.89 24.96 -0.37
C ASP A 164 -17.37 23.83 0.54
N TYR A 165 -16.69 23.69 1.69
CA TYR A 165 -16.98 22.66 2.67
C TYR A 165 -17.75 23.26 3.85
N ASP A 166 -19.04 22.94 3.90
CA ASP A 166 -19.94 23.40 4.95
C ASP A 166 -19.90 22.50 6.19
N VAL A 167 -19.78 23.12 7.38
CA VAL A 167 -20.07 22.45 8.65
C VAL A 167 -21.46 22.92 9.11
N VAL A 168 -22.44 22.03 9.02
CA VAL A 168 -23.86 22.35 9.19
C VAL A 168 -24.26 22.15 10.66
N LEU A 169 -24.40 23.24 11.40
CA LEU A 169 -24.73 23.25 12.82
C LEU A 169 -26.17 23.71 13.11
N ASP A 170 -26.87 24.27 12.13
CA ASP A 170 -28.22 24.79 12.33
C ASP A 170 -29.23 24.22 11.31
N GLN A 171 -30.51 24.37 11.64
CA GLN A 171 -31.61 23.83 10.85
C GLN A 171 -31.68 24.47 9.45
N ALA A 172 -31.36 25.75 9.31
CA ALA A 172 -31.46 26.44 8.01
C ALA A 172 -30.40 25.93 7.03
N GLY A 173 -29.17 25.70 7.49
CA GLY A 173 -28.11 25.07 6.72
C GLY A 173 -28.47 23.63 6.33
N PHE A 174 -29.04 22.88 7.26
CA PHE A 174 -29.49 21.51 6.97
C PHE A 174 -30.62 21.47 5.93
N ASP A 175 -31.62 22.33 6.06
CA ASP A 175 -32.73 22.41 5.09
C ASP A 175 -32.22 22.81 3.70
N ALA A 176 -31.24 23.70 3.61
CA ALA A 176 -30.62 24.08 2.35
C ALA A 176 -29.87 22.90 1.71
N TRP A 177 -29.13 22.13 2.49
CA TRP A 177 -28.43 20.94 2.00
C TRP A 177 -29.41 19.81 1.65
N LEU A 178 -30.47 19.59 2.42
CA LEU A 178 -31.48 18.59 2.11
C LEU A 178 -32.09 18.86 0.72
N LYS A 179 -32.37 20.13 0.41
CA LYS A 179 -32.87 20.53 -0.92
C LYS A 179 -31.86 20.25 -2.03
N LYS A 180 -30.55 20.56 -1.82
CA LYS A 180 -29.49 20.23 -2.79
C LYS A 180 -29.44 18.72 -3.05
N LEU A 181 -29.53 17.91 -1.97
CA LEU A 181 -29.55 16.45 -2.06
C LEU A 181 -30.78 15.92 -2.81
N GLU A 182 -31.94 16.52 -2.61
CA GLU A 182 -33.16 16.15 -3.35
C GLU A 182 -33.04 16.46 -4.85
N GLU A 183 -32.38 17.55 -5.22
CA GLU A 183 -32.18 17.97 -6.60
C GLU A 183 -31.06 17.23 -7.33
N ALA A 184 -30.04 16.70 -6.59
CA ALA A 184 -28.89 16.03 -7.17
C ALA A 184 -29.25 14.70 -7.85
N GLU A 185 -28.62 14.40 -8.99
CA GLU A 185 -28.75 13.11 -9.67
C GLU A 185 -27.97 11.99 -8.95
N LEU A 186 -26.79 12.31 -8.45
CA LEU A 186 -25.90 11.43 -7.70
C LEU A 186 -25.46 12.14 -6.42
N ILE A 187 -25.40 11.40 -5.33
CA ILE A 187 -24.97 11.88 -4.01
C ILE A 187 -23.80 11.00 -3.55
N ALA A 188 -22.64 11.59 -3.26
CA ALA A 188 -21.66 10.93 -2.42
C ALA A 188 -22.13 11.04 -0.97
N PHE A 189 -22.08 9.93 -0.24
CA PHE A 189 -22.58 9.81 1.12
C PHE A 189 -21.60 8.99 1.96
N ASP A 190 -21.32 9.48 3.15
CA ASP A 190 -20.49 8.78 4.13
C ASP A 190 -21.00 9.00 5.55
N THR A 191 -20.64 8.11 6.50
CA THR A 191 -21.00 8.20 7.92
C THR A 191 -19.77 8.20 8.79
N GLU A 192 -19.65 9.20 9.64
CA GLU A 192 -18.67 9.23 10.71
C GLU A 192 -19.22 8.58 11.97
N THR A 193 -18.41 7.73 12.60
CA THR A 193 -18.91 6.82 13.64
C THR A 193 -17.96 6.65 14.81
N THR A 194 -18.47 6.07 15.92
CA THR A 194 -17.69 5.81 17.13
C THR A 194 -16.78 4.58 17.06
N SER A 195 -16.92 3.72 16.05
CA SER A 195 -16.22 2.43 15.97
C SER A 195 -16.12 1.94 14.55
N ILE A 196 -15.04 1.23 14.20
CA ILE A 196 -14.91 0.50 12.93
C ILE A 196 -15.77 -0.78 12.87
N ASP A 197 -16.29 -1.25 13.99
CA ASP A 197 -17.26 -2.37 14.05
C ASP A 197 -18.66 -1.82 13.81
N ALA A 198 -19.20 -2.00 12.62
CA ALA A 198 -20.52 -1.51 12.21
C ALA A 198 -21.67 -2.04 13.08
N GLN A 199 -21.49 -3.14 13.82
CA GLN A 199 -22.50 -3.68 14.73
C GLN A 199 -22.59 -2.90 16.05
N GLN A 200 -21.51 -2.22 16.46
CA GLN A 200 -21.40 -1.45 17.68
C GLN A 200 -21.33 0.06 17.41
N ALA A 201 -21.03 0.45 16.18
CA ALA A 201 -20.86 1.83 15.78
C ALA A 201 -22.15 2.64 15.94
N GLN A 202 -21.98 3.86 16.42
CA GLN A 202 -23.03 4.87 16.47
C GLN A 202 -22.67 6.03 15.55
N VAL A 203 -23.65 6.57 14.85
CA VAL A 203 -23.46 7.71 13.96
C VAL A 203 -23.08 8.95 14.78
N VAL A 204 -21.92 9.51 14.52
CA VAL A 204 -21.40 10.78 15.06
C VAL A 204 -21.76 11.94 14.15
N GLY A 205 -21.77 11.71 12.85
CA GLY A 205 -22.15 12.68 11.84
C GLY A 205 -22.37 12.03 10.47
N VAL A 206 -22.82 12.81 9.53
CA VAL A 206 -23.00 12.39 8.13
C VAL A 206 -22.40 13.44 7.19
N SER A 207 -21.78 12.99 6.11
CA SER A 207 -21.22 13.87 5.11
C SER A 207 -21.79 13.60 3.72
N PHE A 208 -21.81 14.65 2.89
CA PHE A 208 -22.38 14.61 1.54
C PHE A 208 -21.54 15.44 0.59
N ALA A 209 -21.47 14.98 -0.67
CA ALA A 209 -21.08 15.83 -1.79
C ALA A 209 -22.03 15.60 -2.97
N VAL A 210 -22.36 16.69 -3.68
CA VAL A 210 -23.24 16.66 -4.85
C VAL A 210 -22.54 17.15 -6.12
N LYS A 211 -21.41 17.81 -5.94
CA LYS A 211 -20.57 18.35 -7.00
C LYS A 211 -19.14 18.40 -6.50
N GLU A 212 -18.18 18.28 -7.41
CA GLU A 212 -16.76 18.46 -7.09
C GLU A 212 -16.50 19.78 -6.37
N GLY A 213 -15.85 19.72 -5.21
CA GLY A 213 -15.52 20.85 -4.35
C GLY A 213 -16.71 21.39 -3.53
N GLU A 214 -17.91 20.81 -3.62
CA GLU A 214 -19.09 21.20 -2.85
C GLU A 214 -19.57 20.06 -1.97
N ALA A 215 -19.21 20.12 -0.68
CA ALA A 215 -19.50 19.09 0.29
C ALA A 215 -19.93 19.67 1.65
N ALA A 216 -20.57 18.83 2.46
CA ALA A 216 -20.98 19.21 3.80
C ALA A 216 -20.79 18.09 4.80
N TYR A 217 -20.51 18.49 6.03
CA TYR A 217 -20.57 17.63 7.21
C TYR A 217 -21.64 18.12 8.17
N VAL A 218 -22.49 17.21 8.63
CA VAL A 218 -23.54 17.47 9.64
C VAL A 218 -23.14 16.74 10.92
N PRO A 219 -22.50 17.41 11.91
CA PRO A 219 -22.18 16.81 13.19
C PRO A 219 -23.45 16.60 14.01
N LEU A 220 -23.55 15.41 14.67
CA LEU A 220 -24.76 14.96 15.35
C LEU A 220 -24.53 14.45 16.77
N ALA A 221 -23.32 13.96 17.07
CA ALA A 221 -23.04 13.31 18.34
C ALA A 221 -21.57 13.48 18.81
N HIS A 222 -20.93 14.59 18.50
CA HIS A 222 -19.64 14.91 19.12
C HIS A 222 -19.80 15.18 20.61
N SER A 223 -18.81 14.72 21.43
CA SER A 223 -18.94 14.66 22.89
C SER A 223 -17.67 15.12 23.62
N TYR A 224 -17.00 16.17 23.17
CA TYR A 224 -15.84 16.75 23.83
C TYR A 224 -16.20 18.01 24.65
N MET A 225 -15.31 18.43 25.54
CA MET A 225 -15.55 19.62 26.39
C MET A 225 -15.57 20.90 25.55
N GLY A 226 -16.68 21.63 25.62
CA GLY A 226 -16.89 22.86 24.84
C GLY A 226 -17.45 22.65 23.45
N VAL A 227 -17.92 21.42 23.12
CA VAL A 227 -18.57 21.12 21.85
C VAL A 227 -19.73 22.10 21.61
N PRO A 228 -19.88 22.68 20.41
CA PRO A 228 -21.00 23.55 20.07
C PRO A 228 -22.33 22.76 20.05
N GLU A 229 -23.45 23.48 20.12
CA GLU A 229 -24.77 22.87 19.95
C GLU A 229 -24.88 22.22 18.56
N GLN A 230 -25.36 21.00 18.52
CA GLN A 230 -25.51 20.19 17.31
C GLN A 230 -26.99 19.94 17.03
N LEU A 231 -27.32 19.59 15.82
CA LEU A 231 -28.67 19.17 15.46
C LEU A 231 -29.04 17.83 16.13
N ASP A 232 -30.33 17.64 16.42
CA ASP A 232 -30.81 16.36 16.96
C ASP A 232 -30.62 15.23 15.95
N ARG A 233 -29.81 14.26 16.34
CA ARG A 233 -29.40 13.14 15.46
C ARG A 233 -30.61 12.40 14.89
N ASP A 234 -31.58 12.08 15.72
CA ASP A 234 -32.75 11.31 15.28
C ASP A 234 -33.68 12.15 14.38
N ALA A 235 -33.75 13.46 14.58
CA ALA A 235 -34.48 14.36 13.69
C ALA A 235 -33.83 14.45 12.30
N VAL A 236 -32.50 14.62 12.26
CA VAL A 236 -31.74 14.66 10.99
C VAL A 236 -31.86 13.31 10.25
N LEU A 237 -31.64 12.19 10.93
CA LEU A 237 -31.78 10.87 10.33
C LEU A 237 -33.20 10.60 9.83
N ARG A 238 -34.26 11.03 10.54
CA ARG A 238 -35.66 10.96 10.06
C ARG A 238 -35.88 11.81 8.81
N ALA A 239 -35.31 12.99 8.74
CA ALA A 239 -35.43 13.85 7.56
C ALA A 239 -34.71 13.28 6.33
N LEU A 240 -33.53 12.68 6.52
CA LEU A 240 -32.75 12.03 5.46
C LEU A 240 -33.34 10.70 5.01
N LYS A 241 -34.10 10.01 5.88
CA LYS A 241 -34.60 8.66 5.62
C LYS A 241 -35.32 8.48 4.29
N PRO A 242 -36.27 9.35 3.87
CA PRO A 242 -36.95 9.21 2.57
C PRO A 242 -35.97 9.22 1.39
N LEU A 243 -34.94 10.09 1.43
CA LEU A 243 -33.90 10.20 0.43
C LEU A 243 -32.97 8.99 0.41
N LEU A 244 -32.51 8.57 1.59
CA LEU A 244 -31.56 7.46 1.72
C LEU A 244 -32.20 6.11 1.40
N GLU A 245 -33.50 5.92 1.65
CA GLU A 245 -34.24 4.71 1.33
C GLU A 245 -34.82 4.67 -0.11
N ASP A 246 -34.76 5.80 -0.85
CA ASP A 246 -35.22 5.82 -2.24
C ASP A 246 -34.21 5.07 -3.16
N PRO A 247 -34.62 3.93 -3.77
CA PRO A 247 -33.75 3.20 -4.69
C PRO A 247 -33.49 3.92 -6.02
N LYS A 248 -34.23 4.96 -6.33
CA LYS A 248 -34.06 5.76 -7.57
C LYS A 248 -33.07 6.91 -7.40
N LYS A 249 -32.86 7.34 -6.17
CA LYS A 249 -31.83 8.35 -5.86
C LYS A 249 -30.48 7.65 -5.80
N LEU A 250 -29.63 7.92 -6.78
CA LEU A 250 -28.33 7.29 -6.90
C LEU A 250 -27.37 7.80 -5.82
N LYS A 251 -26.62 6.88 -5.24
CA LYS A 251 -25.60 7.18 -4.25
C LYS A 251 -24.30 6.47 -4.62
N VAL A 252 -23.20 7.11 -4.26
CA VAL A 252 -21.85 6.53 -4.26
C VAL A 252 -21.27 6.62 -2.86
N GLY A 253 -20.56 5.59 -2.46
CA GLY A 253 -19.81 5.55 -1.20
C GLY A 253 -18.41 4.97 -1.39
N GLN A 254 -17.63 5.01 -0.35
CA GLN A 254 -16.36 4.29 -0.22
C GLN A 254 -16.54 3.20 0.84
N HIS A 255 -16.54 1.92 0.45
CA HIS A 255 -16.86 0.81 1.35
C HIS A 255 -18.30 0.91 1.94
N ALA A 256 -19.25 1.30 1.11
CA ALA A 256 -20.65 1.60 1.48
C ALA A 256 -21.38 0.48 2.24
N LYS A 257 -20.88 -0.75 2.22
CA LYS A 257 -21.38 -1.85 3.03
C LYS A 257 -21.32 -1.53 4.52
N TYR A 258 -20.30 -0.81 4.98
CA TYR A 258 -20.18 -0.34 6.34
C TYR A 258 -21.34 0.60 6.70
N ASP A 259 -21.60 1.63 5.89
CA ASP A 259 -22.66 2.62 6.10
C ASP A 259 -24.05 1.98 6.09
N ILE A 260 -24.27 1.02 5.18
CA ILE A 260 -25.50 0.23 5.13
C ILE A 260 -25.76 -0.46 6.49
N ASN A 261 -24.72 -1.03 7.10
CA ASN A 261 -24.83 -1.73 8.38
C ASN A 261 -25.01 -0.75 9.54
N VAL A 262 -24.24 0.34 9.58
CA VAL A 262 -24.34 1.39 10.61
C VAL A 262 -25.74 2.01 10.62
N LEU A 263 -26.24 2.44 9.47
CA LEU A 263 -27.56 3.06 9.35
C LEU A 263 -28.70 2.09 9.69
N ALA A 264 -28.56 0.83 9.34
CA ALA A 264 -29.56 -0.18 9.69
C ALA A 264 -29.62 -0.44 11.21
N ASN A 265 -28.52 -0.23 11.95
CA ASN A 265 -28.40 -0.41 13.40
C ASN A 265 -28.60 0.89 14.19
N ALA A 266 -28.77 2.04 13.51
CA ALA A 266 -28.96 3.33 14.18
C ALA A 266 -30.25 3.38 15.02
N SER A 267 -30.34 4.32 15.97
CA SER A 267 -31.54 4.57 16.78
C SER A 267 -32.79 4.88 15.93
N THR A 268 -32.57 5.54 14.79
CA THR A 268 -33.54 5.69 13.70
C THR A 268 -33.10 4.82 12.54
N PRO A 269 -33.51 3.56 12.44
CA PRO A 269 -33.02 2.63 11.43
C PRO A 269 -33.36 3.09 10.01
N ILE A 270 -32.35 3.09 9.13
CA ILE A 270 -32.48 3.46 7.72
C ILE A 270 -32.00 2.29 6.86
N ALA A 271 -32.84 1.83 5.96
CA ALA A 271 -32.47 0.86 4.93
C ALA A 271 -31.86 1.59 3.75
N LEU A 272 -30.55 1.88 3.79
CA LEU A 272 -29.86 2.59 2.69
C LEU A 272 -30.02 1.81 1.39
N ARG A 273 -30.56 2.48 0.37
CA ARG A 273 -30.84 1.93 -0.96
C ARG A 273 -30.35 2.89 -2.04
N GLY A 274 -30.30 2.39 -3.28
CA GLY A 274 -29.85 3.20 -4.42
C GLY A 274 -28.34 3.46 -4.40
N VAL A 275 -27.56 2.70 -3.62
CA VAL A 275 -26.09 2.70 -3.71
C VAL A 275 -25.73 2.04 -5.02
N ALA A 276 -25.50 2.86 -6.04
CA ALA A 276 -25.20 2.42 -7.40
C ALA A 276 -23.71 2.18 -7.62
N TYR A 277 -22.87 2.83 -6.82
CA TYR A 277 -21.41 2.82 -6.97
C TYR A 277 -20.72 2.76 -5.62
N ASP A 278 -19.54 2.13 -5.61
CA ASP A 278 -18.63 2.04 -4.47
C ASP A 278 -17.20 2.17 -4.99
N THR A 279 -16.49 3.23 -4.62
CA THR A 279 -15.18 3.57 -5.17
C THR A 279 -14.11 2.53 -4.83
N MET A 280 -14.23 1.84 -3.69
CA MET A 280 -13.38 0.70 -3.36
C MET A 280 -13.59 -0.46 -4.35
N LEU A 281 -14.86 -0.79 -4.66
CA LEU A 281 -15.19 -1.86 -5.60
C LEU A 281 -14.90 -1.47 -7.05
N GLU A 282 -15.14 -0.21 -7.43
CA GLU A 282 -14.73 0.32 -8.74
C GLU A 282 -13.24 0.13 -8.99
N SER A 283 -12.42 0.51 -8.01
CA SER A 283 -10.97 0.33 -8.09
C SER A 283 -10.58 -1.15 -8.12
N TYR A 284 -11.21 -1.98 -7.30
CA TYR A 284 -10.94 -3.42 -7.26
C TYR A 284 -11.26 -4.12 -8.58
N VAL A 285 -12.41 -3.79 -9.19
CA VAL A 285 -12.81 -4.34 -10.50
C VAL A 285 -11.91 -3.84 -11.63
N LEU A 286 -11.50 -2.57 -11.56
CA LEU A 286 -10.61 -1.98 -12.57
C LEU A 286 -9.22 -2.62 -12.54
N ASP A 287 -8.62 -2.75 -11.36
CA ASP A 287 -7.31 -3.37 -11.16
C ASP A 287 -7.16 -3.86 -9.71
N SER A 288 -7.43 -5.14 -9.48
CA SER A 288 -7.43 -5.77 -8.16
C SER A 288 -6.07 -5.78 -7.45
N THR A 289 -5.00 -5.51 -8.17
CA THR A 289 -3.62 -5.58 -7.65
C THR A 289 -2.94 -4.22 -7.50
N ALA A 290 -3.54 -3.17 -8.02
CA ALA A 290 -2.87 -1.87 -8.19
C ALA A 290 -2.66 -1.09 -6.89
N THR A 291 -3.49 -1.30 -5.85
CA THR A 291 -3.44 -0.53 -4.60
C THR A 291 -4.17 -1.26 -3.48
N ARG A 292 -4.15 -0.68 -2.28
CA ARG A 292 -4.91 -1.17 -1.13
C ARG A 292 -6.42 -0.90 -1.23
N HIS A 293 -6.87 -0.14 -2.22
CA HIS A 293 -8.26 0.29 -2.45
C HIS A 293 -8.86 1.14 -1.30
N ASP A 294 -8.04 1.63 -0.39
CA ASP A 294 -8.43 2.66 0.59
C ASP A 294 -8.48 4.05 -0.08
N MET A 295 -9.27 4.95 0.50
CA MET A 295 -9.51 6.28 -0.07
C MET A 295 -8.22 7.07 -0.29
N ASP A 296 -7.31 7.12 0.70
CA ASP A 296 -6.05 7.86 0.61
C ASP A 296 -5.21 7.39 -0.57
N SER A 297 -5.10 6.06 -0.72
CA SER A 297 -4.35 5.44 -1.82
C SER A 297 -4.98 5.72 -3.18
N LEU A 298 -6.30 5.71 -3.25
CA LEU A 298 -7.04 5.98 -4.49
C LEU A 298 -6.97 7.46 -4.85
N ALA A 299 -7.15 8.37 -3.89
CA ALA A 299 -7.06 9.81 -4.10
C ALA A 299 -5.68 10.21 -4.62
N LEU A 300 -4.62 9.67 -4.01
CA LEU A 300 -3.26 9.92 -4.47
C LEU A 300 -3.03 9.40 -5.89
N LYS A 301 -3.49 8.18 -6.19
CA LYS A 301 -3.27 7.53 -7.49
C LYS A 301 -4.07 8.18 -8.62
N TYR A 302 -5.36 8.41 -8.41
CA TYR A 302 -6.26 8.80 -9.49
C TYR A 302 -6.53 10.30 -9.55
N LEU A 303 -6.41 11.02 -8.42
CA LEU A 303 -6.64 12.45 -8.34
C LEU A 303 -5.36 13.26 -8.10
N GLY A 304 -4.24 12.60 -7.75
CA GLY A 304 -3.01 13.28 -7.32
C GLY A 304 -3.21 14.11 -6.03
N HIS A 305 -4.23 13.77 -5.25
CA HIS A 305 -4.64 14.48 -4.05
C HIS A 305 -4.21 13.70 -2.79
N SER A 306 -3.58 14.40 -1.85
CA SER A 306 -3.26 13.87 -0.52
C SER A 306 -4.35 14.30 0.44
N THR A 307 -5.13 13.35 0.93
CA THR A 307 -6.25 13.56 1.85
C THR A 307 -5.79 13.92 3.26
N ILE A 308 -6.66 14.51 4.05
CA ILE A 308 -6.48 14.64 5.49
C ILE A 308 -6.56 13.22 6.09
N ARG A 309 -5.51 12.80 6.79
CA ARG A 309 -5.49 11.46 7.38
C ARG A 309 -6.20 11.46 8.73
N PHE A 310 -6.92 10.38 9.03
CA PHE A 310 -7.56 10.21 10.34
C PHE A 310 -6.56 10.38 11.50
N GLU A 311 -5.33 9.89 11.35
CA GLU A 311 -4.28 10.03 12.36
C GLU A 311 -3.85 11.48 12.63
N ASP A 312 -4.02 12.38 11.67
CA ASP A 312 -3.64 13.80 11.81
C ASP A 312 -4.64 14.56 12.69
N ILE A 313 -5.90 14.12 12.75
CA ILE A 313 -6.96 14.71 13.56
C ILE A 313 -7.24 13.93 14.86
N ALA A 314 -7.04 12.62 14.87
CA ALA A 314 -7.32 11.73 16.01
C ALA A 314 -6.08 11.38 16.84
N GLY A 315 -4.86 11.58 16.29
CA GLY A 315 -3.62 11.10 16.90
C GLY A 315 -3.38 9.60 16.65
N LYS A 316 -2.34 9.03 17.27
CA LYS A 316 -1.86 7.65 17.02
C LYS A 316 -1.78 6.79 18.27
N GLY A 317 -1.92 5.48 18.08
CA GLY A 317 -1.68 4.47 19.11
C GLY A 317 -2.74 4.44 20.21
N ALA A 318 -2.33 4.05 21.43
CA ALA A 318 -3.25 3.84 22.56
C ALA A 318 -3.98 5.10 23.07
N LYS A 319 -3.58 6.28 22.61
CA LYS A 319 -4.21 7.57 22.93
C LYS A 319 -5.00 8.16 21.76
N GLN A 320 -5.19 7.39 20.69
CA GLN A 320 -5.98 7.83 19.55
C GLN A 320 -7.41 8.09 19.99
N LEU A 321 -7.95 9.25 19.62
CA LEU A 321 -9.32 9.64 19.90
C LEU A 321 -10.30 8.86 19.03
N THR A 322 -11.49 8.62 19.56
CA THR A 322 -12.65 8.22 18.76
C THR A 322 -13.22 9.45 18.05
N PHE A 323 -13.94 9.26 16.95
CA PHE A 323 -14.37 10.37 16.11
C PHE A 323 -15.24 11.40 16.87
N ASP A 324 -16.08 10.93 17.78
CA ASP A 324 -16.92 11.78 18.63
C ASP A 324 -16.14 12.69 19.59
N GLN A 325 -14.85 12.39 19.83
CA GLN A 325 -13.95 13.16 20.68
C GLN A 325 -13.12 14.20 19.90
N ILE A 326 -13.15 14.17 18.57
CA ILE A 326 -12.42 15.11 17.71
C ILE A 326 -13.22 16.42 17.64
N ALA A 327 -12.50 17.55 17.72
CA ALA A 327 -13.11 18.86 17.57
C ALA A 327 -13.76 19.04 16.19
N ILE A 328 -14.98 19.59 16.15
CA ILE A 328 -15.76 19.77 14.91
C ILE A 328 -14.99 20.58 13.87
N GLU A 329 -14.15 21.53 14.31
CA GLU A 329 -13.30 22.35 13.44
C GLU A 329 -12.26 21.50 12.66
N GLN A 330 -11.91 20.32 13.17
CA GLN A 330 -11.02 19.36 12.51
C GLN A 330 -11.80 18.26 11.82
N ALA A 331 -12.85 17.74 12.48
CA ALA A 331 -13.71 16.69 11.95
C ALA A 331 -14.51 17.14 10.71
N GLY A 332 -14.95 18.40 10.67
CA GLY A 332 -15.75 18.93 9.57
C GLY A 332 -15.03 18.93 8.23
N PRO A 333 -13.87 19.57 8.11
CA PRO A 333 -13.06 19.49 6.88
C PRO A 333 -12.69 18.08 6.48
N TYR A 334 -12.34 17.21 7.41
CA TYR A 334 -12.04 15.80 7.17
C TYR A 334 -13.24 15.07 6.53
N ALA A 335 -14.39 15.07 7.20
CA ALA A 335 -15.57 14.34 6.74
C ALA A 335 -16.15 14.90 5.43
N ALA A 336 -16.11 16.25 5.23
CA ALA A 336 -16.53 16.85 3.98
C ALA A 336 -15.58 16.50 2.83
N GLU A 337 -14.26 16.46 3.09
CA GLU A 337 -13.26 16.02 2.12
C GLU A 337 -13.51 14.56 1.71
N ASP A 338 -13.82 13.67 2.65
CA ASP A 338 -14.08 12.25 2.35
C ASP A 338 -15.27 12.08 1.39
N ALA A 339 -16.35 12.84 1.57
CA ALA A 339 -17.47 12.84 0.66
C ALA A 339 -17.12 13.43 -0.74
N ASP A 340 -16.38 14.55 -0.80
CA ASP A 340 -15.94 15.15 -2.06
C ASP A 340 -14.98 14.25 -2.81
N VAL A 341 -13.99 13.70 -2.11
CA VAL A 341 -13.02 12.77 -2.69
C VAL A 341 -13.71 11.51 -3.20
N THR A 342 -14.69 10.97 -2.47
CA THR A 342 -15.50 9.84 -2.94
C THR A 342 -16.22 10.16 -4.26
N LEU A 343 -16.82 11.33 -4.39
CA LEU A 343 -17.48 11.74 -5.64
C LEU A 343 -16.48 11.88 -6.81
N ARG A 344 -15.35 12.53 -6.57
CA ARG A 344 -14.29 12.73 -7.57
C ARG A 344 -13.63 11.41 -7.97
N LEU A 345 -13.41 10.51 -7.03
CA LEU A 345 -12.89 9.16 -7.30
C LEU A 345 -13.85 8.38 -8.20
N HIS A 346 -15.15 8.40 -7.88
CA HIS A 346 -16.16 7.78 -8.74
C HIS A 346 -16.08 8.31 -10.17
N GLN A 347 -16.04 9.62 -10.36
CA GLN A 347 -15.95 10.21 -11.70
C GLN A 347 -14.72 9.73 -12.47
N ALA A 348 -13.56 9.68 -11.80
CA ALA A 348 -12.31 9.24 -12.41
C ALA A 348 -12.27 7.73 -12.69
N LEU A 349 -12.81 6.90 -11.80
CA LEU A 349 -12.80 5.44 -11.91
C LEU A 349 -13.86 4.96 -12.88
N TRP A 350 -15.08 5.51 -12.81
CA TRP A 350 -16.17 5.13 -13.68
C TRP A 350 -15.87 5.40 -15.16
N GLN A 351 -15.25 6.53 -15.47
CA GLN A 351 -14.81 6.84 -16.83
C GLN A 351 -13.89 5.73 -17.40
N LYS A 352 -13.02 5.17 -16.57
CA LYS A 352 -12.11 4.08 -16.96
C LYS A 352 -12.83 2.73 -17.09
N LEU A 353 -13.77 2.45 -16.17
CA LEU A 353 -14.57 1.22 -16.19
C LEU A 353 -15.53 1.20 -17.37
N GLU A 354 -16.21 2.31 -17.65
CA GLU A 354 -17.15 2.42 -18.77
C GLU A 354 -16.47 2.19 -20.13
N ALA A 355 -15.19 2.57 -20.24
CA ALA A 355 -14.38 2.27 -21.43
C ALA A 355 -14.13 0.76 -21.62
N ILE A 356 -14.37 -0.07 -20.59
CA ILE A 356 -14.19 -1.53 -20.62
C ILE A 356 -15.54 -2.20 -20.24
N PRO A 357 -16.48 -2.37 -21.18
CA PRO A 357 -17.83 -2.83 -20.87
C PRO A 357 -17.96 -4.17 -20.14
N SER A 358 -16.95 -5.04 -20.25
CA SER A 358 -16.91 -6.29 -19.49
C SER A 358 -16.70 -6.05 -18.00
N LEU A 359 -15.81 -5.11 -17.62
CA LEU A 359 -15.55 -4.76 -16.22
C LEU A 359 -16.72 -3.93 -15.65
N ALA A 360 -17.25 -2.99 -16.42
CA ALA A 360 -18.45 -2.24 -15.99
C ALA A 360 -19.60 -3.19 -15.62
N ARG A 361 -19.85 -4.24 -16.40
CA ARG A 361 -20.85 -5.27 -16.08
C ARG A 361 -20.51 -6.10 -14.85
N VAL A 362 -19.25 -6.41 -14.62
CA VAL A 362 -18.86 -7.08 -13.35
C VAL A 362 -19.25 -6.23 -12.16
N LEU A 363 -18.97 -4.93 -12.20
CA LEU A 363 -19.37 -4.00 -11.14
C LEU A 363 -20.89 -3.94 -10.99
N THR A 364 -21.61 -3.64 -12.08
CA THR A 364 -23.06 -3.36 -12.01
C THR A 364 -23.92 -4.59 -11.80
N ASP A 365 -23.55 -5.74 -12.37
CA ASP A 365 -24.39 -6.93 -12.41
C ASP A 365 -24.02 -7.94 -11.29
N ILE A 366 -22.82 -7.82 -10.72
CA ILE A 366 -22.30 -8.76 -9.71
C ILE A 366 -21.96 -8.05 -8.41
N GLU A 367 -20.97 -7.14 -8.43
CA GLU A 367 -20.40 -6.57 -7.19
C GLU A 367 -21.41 -5.68 -6.45
N MET A 368 -22.01 -4.72 -7.13
CA MET A 368 -22.96 -3.81 -6.49
C MET A 368 -24.23 -4.52 -5.97
N PRO A 369 -24.88 -5.45 -6.71
CA PRO A 369 -25.95 -6.26 -6.16
C PRO A 369 -25.58 -7.14 -4.96
N LEU A 370 -24.31 -7.54 -4.86
CA LEU A 370 -23.82 -8.37 -3.75
C LEU A 370 -23.66 -7.57 -2.45
N VAL A 371 -23.35 -6.28 -2.51
CA VAL A 371 -23.15 -5.41 -1.33
C VAL A 371 -24.29 -5.51 -0.30
N PRO A 372 -25.55 -5.28 -0.66
CA PRO A 372 -26.66 -5.38 0.32
C PRO A 372 -26.91 -6.82 0.82
N VAL A 373 -26.53 -7.83 0.03
CA VAL A 373 -26.62 -9.23 0.44
C VAL A 373 -25.60 -9.52 1.55
N LEU A 374 -24.35 -9.12 1.33
CA LEU A 374 -23.27 -9.28 2.32
C LEU A 374 -23.56 -8.48 3.59
N ALA A 375 -24.01 -7.23 3.46
CA ALA A 375 -24.42 -6.41 4.59
C ALA A 375 -25.49 -7.10 5.45
N ARG A 376 -26.48 -7.74 4.82
CA ARG A 376 -27.51 -8.51 5.54
C ARG A 376 -26.95 -9.77 6.20
N ILE A 377 -26.04 -10.49 5.55
CA ILE A 377 -25.37 -11.67 6.13
C ILE A 377 -24.59 -11.28 7.38
N GLU A 378 -23.83 -10.19 7.31
CA GLU A 378 -23.05 -9.68 8.45
C GLU A 378 -23.92 -9.26 9.62
N ARG A 379 -25.04 -8.58 9.37
CA ARG A 379 -26.00 -8.23 10.44
C ARG A 379 -26.69 -9.43 11.07
N ASN A 380 -27.02 -10.44 10.26
CA ASN A 380 -27.61 -11.67 10.79
C ASN A 380 -26.64 -12.47 11.64
N GLY A 381 -25.35 -12.38 11.35
CA GLY A 381 -24.31 -13.14 12.00
C GLY A 381 -24.42 -14.65 11.76
N ALA A 382 -23.55 -15.40 12.42
CA ALA A 382 -23.57 -16.85 12.45
C ALA A 382 -23.43 -17.34 13.89
N LEU A 383 -24.26 -18.32 14.25
CA LEU A 383 -24.16 -18.96 15.57
C LEU A 383 -22.97 -19.95 15.54
N VAL A 384 -22.02 -19.74 16.45
CA VAL A 384 -20.87 -20.63 16.64
C VAL A 384 -21.04 -21.34 17.99
N ASP A 385 -21.01 -22.66 18.00
CA ASP A 385 -20.93 -23.42 19.25
C ASP A 385 -19.47 -23.52 19.70
N ALA A 386 -19.11 -22.71 20.70
CA ALA A 386 -17.74 -22.65 21.22
C ALA A 386 -17.36 -23.90 22.07
N ASN A 387 -18.29 -24.84 22.31
CA ASN A 387 -18.02 -26.04 23.06
C ASN A 387 -17.74 -27.27 22.18
N LEU A 388 -17.84 -27.12 20.86
CA LEU A 388 -17.47 -28.13 19.90
C LEU A 388 -16.03 -27.89 19.41
#